data_a6031d774b634cf0d34987143de5870e
#
_entry.id   a6031d774b634cf0d34987143de5870e
#
_cell.length_a   1.000
_cell.length_b   1.000
_cell.length_c   1.000
_cell.angle_alpha   90.00
_cell.angle_beta   90.00
_cell.angle_gamma   90.00
#
_symmetry.space_group_name_H-M   'P 1'
#
loop_
_entity.id
_entity.type
_entity.pdbx_description
1 polymer ?
#
loop_
_entity_poly.entity_id
_entity_poly.type
_entity_poly.pdbx_seq_one_letter_code
_entity_poly.pdbx_strand_id
1 'polypeptide(L)'
;MDRRTILVTGASGFVGRALCHTLSTHGAFATRGAVRVAGTPLPPGVQAATVSDLNASTDWAAALAGVDVLVHAAARVHVMNETAADSLAAFRLVNVEGTLNLARQAAAAGVRRFIYISSVKVNGETSQPGRPLHADDVPAPVDAYGISKQEAEKGLFELAASCGLEVVVIRPVLVYGPGVKANFHSMMCWVQRGVPLPFGAIDNRRSLVSLDNLVDLIVTCIEHPAAANQVFIASDGDDVSLPRLLRGLGHALGRPVRLVPVPVVALKFAAGMVGRGDLALRLLGSLQVDIRKNRDLLAWTPPLTLDQGLQITARSFLEHRY
;
A
#
# COMPACT_ATOMS: atom_id res chain seq x y z
N MET A 1 26.32 -15.83 -12.04
CA MET A 1 25.55 -14.64 -12.43
C MET A 1 25.49 -13.72 -11.23
N ASP A 2 25.90 -12.48 -11.39
CA ASP A 2 25.78 -11.50 -10.30
C ASP A 2 24.30 -11.28 -9.97
N ARG A 3 23.98 -11.35 -8.68
CA ARG A 3 22.61 -11.13 -8.21
C ARG A 3 22.27 -9.64 -8.37
N ARG A 4 21.09 -9.32 -8.90
CA ARG A 4 20.62 -7.94 -8.95
C ARG A 4 20.44 -7.40 -7.55
N THR A 5 20.96 -6.20 -7.30
CA THR A 5 20.83 -5.52 -6.01
C THR A 5 19.56 -4.66 -5.98
N ILE A 6 18.68 -4.97 -5.06
CA ILE A 6 17.41 -4.24 -4.85
C ILE A 6 17.50 -3.42 -3.58
N LEU A 7 17.36 -2.11 -3.68
CA LEU A 7 17.20 -1.24 -2.52
C LEU A 7 15.71 -1.04 -2.20
N VAL A 8 15.32 -1.31 -0.97
CA VAL A 8 13.96 -1.07 -0.48
C VAL A 8 13.98 0.04 0.57
N THR A 9 13.32 1.16 0.32
CA THR A 9 13.10 2.18 1.36
C THR A 9 11.83 1.87 2.15
N GLY A 10 11.76 2.33 3.40
CA GLY A 10 10.67 1.91 4.29
C GLY A 10 10.76 0.42 4.66
N ALA A 11 11.96 -0.14 4.66
CA ALA A 11 12.25 -1.57 4.87
C ALA A 11 11.75 -2.12 6.23
N SER A 12 11.59 -1.28 7.24
CA SER A 12 11.02 -1.65 8.55
C SER A 12 9.49 -1.48 8.63
N GLY A 13 8.88 -0.89 7.58
CA GLY A 13 7.44 -0.66 7.50
C GLY A 13 6.65 -1.91 7.10
N PHE A 14 5.31 -1.78 7.05
CA PHE A 14 4.39 -2.88 6.79
C PHE A 14 4.66 -3.57 5.43
N VAL A 15 4.66 -2.81 4.33
CA VAL A 15 4.92 -3.35 2.99
C VAL A 15 6.41 -3.64 2.79
N GLY A 16 7.30 -2.69 3.17
CA GLY A 16 8.73 -2.84 2.93
C GLY A 16 9.36 -4.02 3.66
N ARG A 17 8.90 -4.35 4.89
CA ARG A 17 9.40 -5.51 5.64
C ARG A 17 9.01 -6.83 4.96
N ALA A 18 7.76 -6.96 4.51
CA ALA A 18 7.29 -8.13 3.79
C ALA A 18 8.04 -8.31 2.45
N LEU A 19 8.20 -7.21 1.70
CA LEU A 19 8.97 -7.22 0.46
C LEU A 19 10.43 -7.64 0.70
N CYS A 20 11.10 -7.06 1.70
CA CYS A 20 12.47 -7.44 2.06
C CYS A 20 12.59 -8.93 2.40
N HIS A 21 11.61 -9.47 3.14
CA HIS A 21 11.58 -10.91 3.44
C HIS A 21 11.46 -11.76 2.19
N THR A 22 10.50 -11.44 1.31
CA THR A 22 10.31 -12.17 0.04
C THR A 22 11.55 -12.09 -0.84
N LEU A 23 12.12 -10.90 -1.04
CA LEU A 23 13.31 -10.73 -1.89
C LEU A 23 14.54 -11.49 -1.34
N SER A 24 14.75 -11.47 -0.02
CA SER A 24 15.89 -12.16 0.59
C SER A 24 15.77 -13.70 0.54
N THR A 25 14.54 -14.23 0.50
CA THR A 25 14.30 -15.68 0.38
C THR A 25 14.25 -16.17 -1.06
N HIS A 26 14.00 -15.30 -2.03
CA HIS A 26 13.88 -15.63 -3.44
C HIS A 26 15.22 -16.09 -4.09
N GLY A 27 16.36 -15.79 -3.48
CA GLY A 27 17.69 -16.23 -3.92
C GLY A 27 18.24 -15.54 -5.19
N ALA A 28 17.42 -14.91 -6.01
CA ALA A 28 17.83 -14.21 -7.24
C ALA A 28 18.32 -12.77 -6.98
N PHE A 29 18.01 -12.20 -5.80
CA PHE A 29 18.28 -10.83 -5.47
C PHE A 29 19.26 -10.68 -4.29
N ALA A 30 20.09 -9.64 -4.34
CA ALA A 30 20.77 -9.09 -3.18
C ALA A 30 19.88 -7.96 -2.63
N THR A 31 19.40 -8.10 -1.41
CA THR A 31 18.42 -7.15 -0.84
C THR A 31 19.08 -6.21 0.14
N ARG A 32 18.89 -4.91 -0.10
CA ARG A 32 19.33 -3.85 0.80
C ARG A 32 18.10 -3.10 1.33
N GLY A 33 18.00 -2.93 2.65
CA GLY A 33 16.91 -2.22 3.30
C GLY A 33 17.37 -0.88 3.87
N ALA A 34 16.78 0.23 3.39
CA ALA A 34 17.06 1.55 3.96
C ALA A 34 16.29 1.75 5.27
N VAL A 35 17.02 2.13 6.31
CA VAL A 35 16.51 2.38 7.67
C VAL A 35 17.05 3.69 8.22
N ARG A 36 16.28 4.37 9.09
CA ARG A 36 16.67 5.65 9.70
C ARG A 36 17.59 5.47 10.93
N VAL A 37 17.42 4.35 11.62
CA VAL A 37 18.16 4.07 12.86
C VAL A 37 19.02 2.83 12.63
N ALA A 38 20.32 2.96 12.88
CA ALA A 38 21.22 1.83 12.82
C ALA A 38 20.78 0.74 13.82
N GLY A 39 20.92 -0.54 13.44
CA GLY A 39 20.46 -1.66 14.25
C GLY A 39 18.97 -1.94 14.19
N THR A 40 18.18 -1.21 13.37
CA THR A 40 16.77 -1.55 13.14
C THR A 40 16.66 -3.00 12.63
N PRO A 41 15.84 -3.86 13.29
CA PRO A 41 15.69 -5.26 12.88
C PRO A 41 15.08 -5.39 11.50
N LEU A 42 15.81 -6.04 10.58
CA LEU A 42 15.37 -6.40 9.23
C LEU A 42 15.28 -7.92 9.11
N PRO A 43 14.54 -8.43 8.08
CA PRO A 43 14.52 -9.87 7.81
C PRO A 43 15.92 -10.44 7.56
N PRO A 44 16.16 -11.73 7.87
CA PRO A 44 17.44 -12.39 7.60
C PRO A 44 17.84 -12.26 6.13
N GLY A 45 19.12 -12.05 5.86
CA GLY A 45 19.67 -11.89 4.51
C GLY A 45 19.53 -10.50 3.90
N VAL A 46 18.90 -9.55 4.59
CA VAL A 46 18.77 -8.15 4.15
C VAL A 46 19.92 -7.32 4.71
N GLN A 47 20.68 -6.68 3.84
CA GLN A 47 21.73 -5.73 4.23
C GLN A 47 21.10 -4.39 4.63
N ALA A 48 21.39 -3.90 5.83
CA ALA A 48 20.92 -2.58 6.25
C ALA A 48 21.75 -1.45 5.60
N ALA A 49 21.05 -0.42 5.09
CA ALA A 49 21.64 0.86 4.72
C ALA A 49 21.04 1.94 5.61
N THR A 50 21.85 2.55 6.44
CA THR A 50 21.38 3.64 7.32
C THR A 50 21.40 4.95 6.56
N VAL A 51 20.26 5.65 6.56
CA VAL A 51 20.07 6.95 5.92
C VAL A 51 19.37 7.90 6.89
N SER A 52 19.51 9.20 6.68
CA SER A 52 18.77 10.20 7.45
C SER A 52 17.27 10.21 7.11
N ASP A 53 16.54 11.16 7.67
CA ASP A 53 15.12 11.34 7.33
C ASP A 53 14.92 11.63 5.83
N LEU A 54 13.80 11.15 5.29
CA LEU A 54 13.44 11.34 3.90
C LEU A 54 13.01 12.79 3.64
N ASN A 55 13.87 13.56 2.97
CA ASN A 55 13.65 14.95 2.60
C ASN A 55 14.49 15.35 1.37
N ALA A 56 14.42 16.62 0.97
CA ALA A 56 15.13 17.16 -0.19
C ALA A 56 16.66 17.15 -0.07
N SER A 57 17.22 17.05 1.15
CA SER A 57 18.67 17.11 1.40
C SER A 57 19.29 15.77 1.81
N THR A 58 18.50 14.70 1.86
CA THR A 58 19.00 13.36 2.23
C THR A 58 20.03 12.89 1.21
N ASP A 59 21.22 12.50 1.71
CA ASP A 59 22.25 11.85 0.88
C ASP A 59 21.98 10.35 0.80
N TRP A 60 21.83 9.85 -0.42
CA TRP A 60 21.57 8.46 -0.75
C TRP A 60 22.76 7.74 -1.40
N ALA A 61 23.88 8.44 -1.64
CA ALA A 61 25.00 7.93 -2.45
C ALA A 61 25.47 6.55 -1.95
N ALA A 62 25.74 6.41 -0.64
CA ALA A 62 26.20 5.14 -0.06
C ALA A 62 25.12 4.02 -0.16
N ALA A 63 23.84 4.36 0.01
CA ALA A 63 22.75 3.39 -0.08
C ALA A 63 22.50 2.93 -1.51
N LEU A 64 22.76 3.79 -2.51
CA LEU A 64 22.52 3.54 -3.93
C LEU A 64 23.70 2.88 -4.64
N ALA A 65 24.88 2.80 -4.03
CA ALA A 65 26.05 2.20 -4.66
C ALA A 65 25.79 0.77 -5.12
N GLY A 66 25.89 0.50 -6.45
CA GLY A 66 25.65 -0.80 -7.05
C GLY A 66 24.21 -1.32 -7.00
N VAL A 67 23.24 -0.44 -6.87
CA VAL A 67 21.80 -0.78 -6.89
C VAL A 67 21.28 -0.81 -8.33
N ASP A 68 20.65 -1.91 -8.72
CA ASP A 68 20.02 -2.06 -10.04
C ASP A 68 18.57 -1.54 -10.06
N VAL A 69 17.81 -1.85 -8.99
CA VAL A 69 16.39 -1.48 -8.88
C VAL A 69 16.13 -0.91 -7.47
N LEU A 70 15.34 0.13 -7.42
CA LEU A 70 14.90 0.75 -6.17
C LEU A 70 13.40 0.61 -6.02
N VAL A 71 12.95 0.08 -4.86
CA VAL A 71 11.54 0.07 -4.46
C VAL A 71 11.33 1.08 -3.34
N HIS A 72 10.60 2.14 -3.65
CA HIS A 72 10.34 3.22 -2.71
C HIS A 72 8.99 3.03 -2.01
N ALA A 73 9.02 2.40 -0.84
CA ALA A 73 7.85 2.18 0.03
C ALA A 73 7.83 3.10 1.27
N ALA A 74 8.84 3.95 1.45
CA ALA A 74 8.84 4.95 2.50
C ALA A 74 7.89 6.11 2.14
N ALA A 75 7.07 6.51 3.09
CA ALA A 75 6.22 7.69 2.95
C ALA A 75 5.79 8.21 4.32
N ARG A 76 5.50 9.51 4.42
CA ARG A 76 4.62 10.02 5.46
C ARG A 76 3.20 9.58 5.12
N VAL A 77 2.61 8.76 5.99
CA VAL A 77 1.21 8.33 5.89
C VAL A 77 0.33 9.13 6.84
N HIS A 78 -0.99 8.99 6.71
CA HIS A 78 -1.95 9.71 7.55
C HIS A 78 -1.66 9.48 9.04
N VAL A 79 -1.39 10.57 9.78
CA VAL A 79 -1.26 10.57 11.25
C VAL A 79 -2.63 10.91 11.81
N MET A 80 -3.19 10.03 12.67
CA MET A 80 -4.57 10.18 13.20
C MET A 80 -4.80 11.47 14.01
N ASN A 81 -3.71 12.11 14.48
CA ASN A 81 -3.73 13.43 15.11
C ASN A 81 -2.75 14.33 14.35
N GLU A 82 -3.15 14.78 13.16
CA GLU A 82 -2.35 15.74 12.39
C GLU A 82 -2.41 17.10 13.10
N THR A 83 -1.31 17.48 13.75
CA THR A 83 -1.17 18.76 14.45
C THR A 83 -0.49 19.84 13.60
N ALA A 84 -0.06 19.48 12.37
CA ALA A 84 0.56 20.45 11.47
C ALA A 84 -0.48 21.46 10.97
N ALA A 85 -0.20 22.74 11.14
CA ALA A 85 -1.05 23.84 10.68
C ALA A 85 -1.26 23.80 9.15
N ASP A 86 -0.29 23.24 8.41
CA ASP A 86 -0.37 22.91 6.98
C ASP A 86 0.01 21.43 6.76
N SER A 87 -0.99 20.57 6.77
CA SER A 87 -0.78 19.13 6.56
C SER A 87 -0.25 18.82 5.17
N LEU A 88 -0.64 19.57 4.14
CA LEU A 88 -0.18 19.36 2.76
C LEU A 88 1.31 19.67 2.61
N ALA A 89 1.80 20.77 3.20
CA ALA A 89 3.24 21.08 3.19
C ALA A 89 4.07 19.99 3.86
N ALA A 90 3.59 19.45 5.01
CA ALA A 90 4.25 18.37 5.70
C ALA A 90 4.30 17.06 4.88
N PHE A 91 3.26 16.76 4.11
CA PHE A 91 3.26 15.64 3.18
C PHE A 91 4.18 15.90 1.98
N ARG A 92 4.19 17.11 1.40
CA ARG A 92 5.05 17.47 0.27
C ARG A 92 6.53 17.33 0.59
N LEU A 93 6.96 17.81 1.76
CA LEU A 93 8.35 17.71 2.19
C LEU A 93 8.90 16.28 2.11
N VAL A 94 8.12 15.30 2.58
CA VAL A 94 8.53 13.89 2.62
C VAL A 94 8.17 13.17 1.33
N ASN A 95 6.90 13.23 0.92
CA ASN A 95 6.37 12.38 -0.16
C ASN A 95 6.71 12.91 -1.55
N VAL A 96 6.96 14.22 -1.70
CA VAL A 96 7.30 14.81 -3.00
C VAL A 96 8.79 15.11 -3.05
N GLU A 97 9.25 16.05 -2.22
CA GLU A 97 10.64 16.54 -2.29
C GLU A 97 11.64 15.44 -1.96
N GLY A 98 11.39 14.66 -0.89
CA GLY A 98 12.22 13.53 -0.51
C GLY A 98 12.24 12.43 -1.58
N THR A 99 11.08 12.11 -2.18
CA THR A 99 10.98 11.11 -3.26
C THR A 99 11.73 11.56 -4.51
N LEU A 100 11.56 12.82 -4.93
CA LEU A 100 12.24 13.34 -6.12
C LEU A 100 13.74 13.53 -5.92
N ASN A 101 14.18 13.87 -4.70
CA ASN A 101 15.60 13.87 -4.36
C ASN A 101 16.20 12.46 -4.49
N LEU A 102 15.54 11.44 -3.91
CA LEU A 102 15.97 10.05 -4.03
C LEU A 102 16.01 9.60 -5.51
N ALA A 103 15.01 9.93 -6.30
CA ALA A 103 14.94 9.52 -7.70
C ALA A 103 16.04 10.17 -8.56
N ARG A 104 16.39 11.46 -8.33
CA ARG A 104 17.51 12.11 -9.02
C ARG A 104 18.84 11.43 -8.67
N GLN A 105 19.07 11.14 -7.39
CA GLN A 105 20.29 10.45 -6.98
C GLN A 105 20.34 9.00 -7.50
N ALA A 106 19.19 8.30 -7.55
CA ALA A 106 19.09 6.97 -8.14
C ALA A 106 19.46 6.97 -9.63
N ALA A 107 18.93 7.93 -10.40
CA ALA A 107 19.30 8.11 -11.81
C ALA A 107 20.79 8.40 -11.98
N ALA A 108 21.37 9.30 -11.18
CA ALA A 108 22.79 9.63 -11.20
C ALA A 108 23.69 8.44 -10.81
N ALA A 109 23.21 7.55 -9.93
CA ALA A 109 23.92 6.33 -9.53
C ALA A 109 23.77 5.17 -10.54
N GLY A 110 23.03 5.34 -11.64
CA GLY A 110 22.82 4.32 -12.66
C GLY A 110 21.76 3.27 -12.31
N VAL A 111 20.87 3.55 -11.35
CA VAL A 111 19.72 2.70 -11.07
C VAL A 111 18.85 2.62 -12.32
N ARG A 112 18.56 1.42 -12.80
CA ARG A 112 17.77 1.21 -14.01
C ARG A 112 16.29 1.47 -13.80
N ARG A 113 15.72 1.01 -12.66
CA ARG A 113 14.26 1.06 -12.41
C ARG A 113 13.94 1.56 -11.02
N PHE A 114 12.97 2.47 -10.95
CA PHE A 114 12.43 3.05 -9.72
C PHE A 114 10.95 2.64 -9.59
N ILE A 115 10.63 1.78 -8.61
CA ILE A 115 9.26 1.35 -8.33
C ILE A 115 8.73 2.19 -7.16
N TYR A 116 7.69 2.96 -7.41
CA TYR A 116 7.07 3.84 -6.43
C TYR A 116 5.77 3.25 -5.88
N ILE A 117 5.72 3.03 -4.57
CA ILE A 117 4.49 2.62 -3.92
C ILE A 117 3.65 3.86 -3.61
N SER A 118 2.68 4.08 -4.46
CA SER A 118 1.72 5.18 -4.38
C SER A 118 0.45 4.78 -3.58
N SER A 119 -0.72 5.20 -4.01
CA SER A 119 -2.00 4.87 -3.40
C SER A 119 -3.14 5.04 -4.41
N VAL A 120 -4.18 4.21 -4.32
CA VAL A 120 -5.44 4.41 -5.05
C VAL A 120 -6.10 5.77 -4.77
N LYS A 121 -5.74 6.44 -3.67
CA LYS A 121 -6.20 7.80 -3.36
C LYS A 121 -5.83 8.85 -4.40
N VAL A 122 -4.86 8.57 -5.25
CA VAL A 122 -4.56 9.38 -6.44
C VAL A 122 -5.74 9.35 -7.43
N ASN A 123 -6.40 8.21 -7.58
CA ASN A 123 -7.59 8.08 -8.44
C ASN A 123 -8.85 8.66 -7.79
N GLY A 124 -8.95 8.61 -6.45
CA GLY A 124 -10.10 9.07 -5.67
C GLY A 124 -10.36 8.22 -4.43
N GLU A 125 -11.38 8.59 -3.66
CA GLU A 125 -11.77 7.87 -2.42
C GLU A 125 -13.02 7.00 -2.58
N THR A 126 -13.76 7.16 -3.69
CA THR A 126 -14.98 6.43 -3.99
C THR A 126 -15.07 6.08 -5.46
N SER A 127 -15.76 4.99 -5.78
CA SER A 127 -16.16 4.65 -7.14
C SER A 127 -17.68 4.69 -7.27
N GLN A 128 -18.17 4.95 -8.49
CA GLN A 128 -19.59 4.84 -8.80
C GLN A 128 -19.96 3.38 -9.06
N PRO A 129 -21.20 2.95 -8.79
CA PRO A 129 -21.67 1.62 -9.14
C PRO A 129 -21.45 1.29 -10.63
N GLY A 130 -20.81 0.15 -10.90
CA GLY A 130 -20.51 -0.29 -12.28
C GLY A 130 -19.41 0.51 -13.00
N ARG A 131 -18.73 1.45 -12.30
CA ARG A 131 -17.59 2.22 -12.82
C ARG A 131 -16.40 2.11 -11.86
N PRO A 132 -15.65 1.02 -11.92
CA PRO A 132 -14.42 0.88 -11.14
C PRO A 132 -13.37 1.92 -11.60
N LEU A 133 -12.48 2.30 -10.71
CA LEU A 133 -11.36 3.18 -11.03
C LEU A 133 -10.29 2.40 -11.80
N HIS A 134 -9.74 3.01 -12.84
CA HIS A 134 -8.68 2.45 -13.68
C HIS A 134 -7.33 3.13 -13.42
N ALA A 135 -6.25 2.42 -13.69
CA ALA A 135 -4.90 2.96 -13.51
C ALA A 135 -4.64 4.21 -14.36
N ASP A 136 -5.24 4.27 -15.54
CA ASP A 136 -5.07 5.34 -16.52
C ASP A 136 -6.12 6.46 -16.43
N ASP A 137 -7.02 6.39 -15.44
CA ASP A 137 -7.97 7.47 -15.19
C ASP A 137 -7.25 8.75 -14.78
N VAL A 138 -7.85 9.88 -15.14
CA VAL A 138 -7.37 11.19 -14.71
C VAL A 138 -7.36 11.23 -13.18
N PRO A 139 -6.21 11.55 -12.55
CA PRO A 139 -6.10 11.64 -11.11
C PRO A 139 -7.09 12.64 -10.49
N ALA A 140 -7.75 12.24 -9.41
CA ALA A 140 -8.73 13.05 -8.68
C ALA A 140 -8.59 12.91 -7.15
N PRO A 141 -7.39 13.17 -6.57
CA PRO A 141 -7.17 13.05 -5.14
C PRO A 141 -7.95 14.12 -4.38
N VAL A 142 -8.50 13.73 -3.21
CA VAL A 142 -9.33 14.64 -2.39
C VAL A 142 -8.70 15.00 -1.06
N ASP A 143 -7.66 14.28 -0.61
CA ASP A 143 -6.96 14.59 0.64
C ASP A 143 -5.47 14.95 0.39
N ALA A 144 -4.86 15.62 1.37
CA ALA A 144 -3.47 16.07 1.29
C ALA A 144 -2.46 14.92 1.02
N TYR A 145 -2.76 13.73 1.52
CA TYR A 145 -1.94 12.55 1.25
C TYR A 145 -2.04 12.12 -0.23
N GLY A 146 -3.25 11.99 -0.77
CA GLY A 146 -3.48 11.64 -2.18
C GLY A 146 -2.87 12.68 -3.12
N ILE A 147 -3.02 13.98 -2.80
CA ILE A 147 -2.40 15.09 -3.56
C ILE A 147 -0.88 14.94 -3.56
N SER A 148 -0.25 14.71 -2.39
CA SER A 148 1.21 14.55 -2.33
C SER A 148 1.71 13.33 -3.11
N LYS A 149 0.94 12.22 -3.14
CA LYS A 149 1.27 11.04 -3.93
C LYS A 149 1.19 11.34 -5.44
N GLN A 150 0.12 12.03 -5.88
CA GLN A 150 -0.02 12.46 -7.29
C GLN A 150 1.11 13.37 -7.74
N GLU A 151 1.47 14.38 -6.93
CA GLU A 151 2.57 15.29 -7.23
C GLU A 151 3.90 14.55 -7.37
N ALA A 152 4.15 13.56 -6.51
CA ALA A 152 5.35 12.71 -6.61
C ALA A 152 5.34 11.85 -7.89
N GLU A 153 4.21 11.22 -8.23
CA GLU A 153 4.08 10.45 -9.49
C GLU A 153 4.40 11.33 -10.71
N LYS A 154 3.81 12.53 -10.76
CA LYS A 154 4.05 13.48 -11.85
C LYS A 154 5.53 13.84 -11.99
N GLY A 155 6.17 14.22 -10.89
CA GLY A 155 7.58 14.57 -10.90
C GLY A 155 8.50 13.38 -11.23
N LEU A 156 8.14 12.16 -10.84
CA LEU A 156 8.87 10.95 -11.22
C LEU A 156 8.80 10.69 -12.72
N PHE A 157 7.63 10.82 -13.37
CA PHE A 157 7.52 10.66 -14.82
C PHE A 157 8.20 11.77 -15.59
N GLU A 158 8.17 13.02 -15.11
CA GLU A 158 8.93 14.14 -15.69
C GLU A 158 10.45 13.86 -15.64
N LEU A 159 10.95 13.34 -14.51
CA LEU A 159 12.34 12.93 -14.37
C LEU A 159 12.69 11.78 -15.31
N ALA A 160 11.84 10.72 -15.37
CA ALA A 160 12.03 9.58 -16.25
C ALA A 160 12.20 9.99 -17.71
N ALA A 161 11.39 10.93 -18.19
CA ALA A 161 11.47 11.46 -19.55
C ALA A 161 12.80 12.15 -19.85
N SER A 162 13.53 12.66 -18.84
CA SER A 162 14.76 13.41 -18.99
C SER A 162 16.05 12.60 -18.82
N CYS A 163 16.01 11.44 -18.13
CA CYS A 163 17.23 10.72 -17.74
C CYS A 163 17.23 9.21 -18.04
N GLY A 164 16.17 8.69 -18.67
CA GLY A 164 16.07 7.25 -19.02
C GLY A 164 15.82 6.30 -17.83
N LEU A 165 15.56 6.81 -16.63
CA LEU A 165 15.14 6.00 -15.48
C LEU A 165 13.78 5.38 -15.78
N GLU A 166 13.66 4.06 -15.71
CA GLU A 166 12.36 3.39 -15.81
C GLU A 166 11.56 3.61 -14.52
N VAL A 167 10.44 4.31 -14.59
CA VAL A 167 9.55 4.53 -13.43
C VAL A 167 8.36 3.57 -13.50
N VAL A 168 8.08 2.87 -12.40
CA VAL A 168 6.88 2.05 -12.23
C VAL A 168 6.12 2.58 -11.02
N VAL A 169 4.85 2.88 -11.19
CA VAL A 169 3.98 3.31 -10.10
C VAL A 169 3.00 2.21 -9.76
N ILE A 170 2.92 1.84 -8.49
CA ILE A 170 1.92 0.89 -8.00
C ILE A 170 1.00 1.64 -7.03
N ARG A 171 -0.30 1.66 -7.32
CA ARG A 171 -1.36 2.28 -6.49
C ARG A 171 -2.12 1.18 -5.75
N PRO A 172 -1.72 0.77 -4.54
CA PRO A 172 -2.49 -0.21 -3.77
C PRO A 172 -3.81 0.39 -3.29
N VAL A 173 -4.86 -0.45 -3.25
CA VAL A 173 -6.06 -0.23 -2.47
C VAL A 173 -5.77 -0.47 -0.98
N LEU A 174 -6.78 -0.66 -0.12
CA LEU A 174 -6.54 -0.97 1.29
C LEU A 174 -5.78 -2.31 1.42
N VAL A 175 -4.55 -2.21 1.93
CA VAL A 175 -3.69 -3.38 2.14
C VAL A 175 -4.01 -4.04 3.47
N TYR A 176 -4.18 -5.36 3.46
CA TYR A 176 -4.35 -6.18 4.66
C TYR A 176 -3.38 -7.37 4.65
N GLY A 177 -3.09 -7.94 5.82
CA GLY A 177 -2.11 -9.02 5.94
C GLY A 177 -1.52 -9.12 7.35
N PRO A 178 -0.52 -10.00 7.56
CA PRO A 178 0.20 -10.13 8.82
C PRO A 178 0.74 -8.80 9.34
N GLY A 179 0.39 -8.43 10.57
CA GLY A 179 0.83 -7.19 11.18
C GLY A 179 0.04 -5.94 10.79
N VAL A 180 -1.10 -6.08 10.07
CA VAL A 180 -1.99 -4.96 9.73
C VAL A 180 -2.47 -4.23 10.99
N LYS A 181 -2.54 -2.90 10.89
CA LYS A 181 -2.91 -1.99 12.00
C LYS A 181 -4.24 -1.28 11.73
N ALA A 182 -4.56 -0.31 12.57
CA ALA A 182 -5.70 0.61 12.44
C ALA A 182 -7.05 -0.11 12.23
N ASN A 183 -7.86 0.34 11.27
CA ASN A 183 -9.24 -0.10 11.08
C ASN A 183 -9.37 -1.62 10.86
N PHE A 184 -8.47 -2.22 10.10
CA PHE A 184 -8.53 -3.66 9.82
C PHE A 184 -8.26 -4.48 11.10
N HIS A 185 -7.26 -4.09 11.89
CA HIS A 185 -6.99 -4.68 13.20
C HIS A 185 -8.19 -4.52 14.14
N SER A 186 -8.83 -3.33 14.14
CA SER A 186 -10.03 -3.10 14.95
C SER A 186 -11.19 -4.02 14.57
N MET A 187 -11.41 -4.27 13.27
CA MET A 187 -12.41 -5.22 12.79
C MET A 187 -12.14 -6.63 13.31
N MET A 188 -10.90 -7.11 13.25
CA MET A 188 -10.51 -8.41 13.82
C MET A 188 -10.78 -8.48 15.33
N CYS A 189 -10.45 -7.42 16.07
CA CYS A 189 -10.75 -7.34 17.50
C CYS A 189 -12.26 -7.41 17.79
N TRP A 190 -13.11 -6.72 17.00
CA TRP A 190 -14.57 -6.77 17.18
C TRP A 190 -15.13 -8.16 16.91
N VAL A 191 -14.69 -8.79 15.81
CA VAL A 191 -15.09 -10.16 15.49
C VAL A 191 -14.67 -11.13 16.59
N GLN A 192 -13.44 -11.02 17.07
CA GLN A 192 -12.90 -11.88 18.11
C GLN A 192 -13.67 -11.74 19.45
N ARG A 193 -14.13 -10.54 19.78
CA ARG A 193 -14.94 -10.28 20.99
C ARG A 193 -16.38 -10.80 20.87
N GLY A 194 -16.82 -11.18 19.67
CA GLY A 194 -18.16 -11.69 19.41
C GLY A 194 -19.28 -10.67 19.63
N VAL A 195 -18.96 -9.37 19.64
CA VAL A 195 -19.97 -8.30 19.82
C VAL A 195 -20.87 -8.21 18.59
N PRO A 196 -22.18 -7.96 18.74
CA PRO A 196 -23.05 -7.68 17.61
C PRO A 196 -22.60 -6.41 16.87
N LEU A 197 -22.47 -6.51 15.55
CA LEU A 197 -22.02 -5.39 14.70
C LEU A 197 -23.19 -4.85 13.86
N PRO A 198 -23.45 -3.54 13.85
CA PRO A 198 -24.63 -2.95 13.20
C PRO A 198 -24.43 -2.75 11.69
N PHE A 199 -23.77 -3.70 11.03
CA PHE A 199 -23.35 -3.57 9.62
C PHE A 199 -24.08 -4.51 8.67
N GLY A 200 -25.11 -5.23 9.12
CA GLY A 200 -25.77 -6.28 8.33
C GLY A 200 -26.52 -5.78 7.08
N ALA A 201 -26.95 -4.51 7.04
CA ALA A 201 -27.67 -3.93 5.91
C ALA A 201 -26.78 -3.16 4.92
N ILE A 202 -25.44 -3.20 5.07
CA ILE A 202 -24.53 -2.48 4.19
C ILE A 202 -24.30 -3.29 2.90
N ASP A 203 -24.55 -2.66 1.75
CA ASP A 203 -24.30 -3.23 0.41
C ASP A 203 -23.32 -2.34 -0.36
N ASN A 204 -22.14 -2.16 0.20
CA ASN A 204 -21.03 -1.48 -0.47
C ASN A 204 -20.14 -2.50 -1.20
N ARG A 205 -19.28 -2.01 -2.10
CA ARG A 205 -18.28 -2.81 -2.81
C ARG A 205 -16.91 -2.19 -2.62
N ARG A 206 -15.99 -2.96 -2.05
CA ARG A 206 -14.63 -2.48 -1.81
C ARG A 206 -13.60 -3.47 -2.33
N SER A 207 -12.70 -2.97 -3.14
CA SER A 207 -11.49 -3.69 -3.51
C SER A 207 -10.49 -3.63 -2.34
N LEU A 208 -9.87 -4.77 -2.07
CA LEU A 208 -8.81 -4.94 -1.08
C LEU A 208 -7.60 -5.57 -1.77
N VAL A 209 -6.44 -5.49 -1.13
CA VAL A 209 -5.25 -6.24 -1.58
C VAL A 209 -4.54 -6.86 -0.39
N SER A 210 -4.28 -8.17 -0.47
CA SER A 210 -3.45 -8.83 0.52
C SER A 210 -2.00 -8.36 0.39
N LEU A 211 -1.29 -8.33 1.50
CA LEU A 211 0.12 -7.95 1.54
C LEU A 211 0.96 -8.85 0.61
N ASP A 212 0.64 -10.14 0.59
CA ASP A 212 1.34 -11.11 -0.25
C ASP A 212 1.09 -10.85 -1.76
N ASN A 213 -0.15 -10.57 -2.17
CA ASN A 213 -0.47 -10.21 -3.56
C ASN A 213 0.19 -8.89 -3.98
N LEU A 214 0.24 -7.89 -3.06
CA LEU A 214 0.95 -6.64 -3.33
C LEU A 214 2.45 -6.87 -3.52
N VAL A 215 3.07 -7.67 -2.66
CA VAL A 215 4.50 -8.00 -2.74
C VAL A 215 4.80 -8.78 -4.03
N ASP A 216 3.96 -9.72 -4.40
CA ASP A 216 4.10 -10.49 -5.65
C ASP A 216 4.02 -9.59 -6.90
N LEU A 217 3.06 -8.64 -6.94
CA LEU A 217 3.00 -7.64 -8.01
C LEU A 217 4.27 -6.77 -8.05
N ILE A 218 4.80 -6.34 -6.89
CA ILE A 218 6.04 -5.56 -6.83
C ILE A 218 7.20 -6.38 -7.41
N VAL A 219 7.35 -7.66 -7.03
CA VAL A 219 8.40 -8.56 -7.54
C VAL A 219 8.25 -8.74 -9.04
N THR A 220 7.04 -8.97 -9.55
CA THR A 220 6.77 -9.01 -11.00
C THR A 220 7.24 -7.73 -11.69
N CYS A 221 6.94 -6.57 -11.13
CA CYS A 221 7.35 -5.27 -11.70
C CYS A 221 8.87 -5.03 -11.65
N ILE A 222 9.62 -5.69 -10.76
CA ILE A 222 11.09 -5.60 -10.74
C ILE A 222 11.69 -6.12 -12.04
N GLU A 223 11.16 -7.22 -12.58
CA GLU A 223 11.76 -7.93 -13.70
C GLU A 223 11.04 -7.70 -15.03
N HIS A 224 9.72 -7.55 -15.02
CA HIS A 224 8.92 -7.54 -16.24
C HIS A 224 9.20 -6.32 -17.12
N PRO A 225 9.57 -6.47 -18.40
CA PRO A 225 9.95 -5.34 -19.26
C PRO A 225 8.77 -4.38 -19.52
N ALA A 226 7.55 -4.89 -19.68
CA ALA A 226 6.36 -4.07 -19.91
C ALA A 226 5.90 -3.27 -18.69
N ALA A 227 6.56 -3.42 -17.52
CA ALA A 227 6.27 -2.60 -16.35
C ALA A 227 6.88 -1.17 -16.46
N ALA A 228 7.91 -0.99 -17.30
CA ALA A 228 8.62 0.27 -17.45
C ALA A 228 7.66 1.42 -17.85
N ASN A 229 7.71 2.52 -17.10
CA ASN A 229 6.93 3.74 -17.31
C ASN A 229 5.40 3.52 -17.29
N GLN A 230 4.95 2.59 -16.44
CA GLN A 230 3.53 2.26 -16.28
C GLN A 230 3.03 2.53 -14.87
N VAL A 231 1.71 2.74 -14.79
CA VAL A 231 0.95 2.79 -13.54
C VAL A 231 0.10 1.53 -13.43
N PHE A 232 0.14 0.87 -12.28
CA PHE A 232 -0.69 -0.30 -11.96
C PHE A 232 -1.48 -0.06 -10.68
N ILE A 233 -2.71 -0.56 -10.63
CA ILE A 233 -3.48 -0.63 -9.38
C ILE A 233 -3.32 -2.04 -8.82
N ALA A 234 -3.04 -2.14 -7.51
CA ALA A 234 -2.94 -3.42 -6.83
C ALA A 234 -4.23 -3.72 -6.07
N SER A 235 -4.86 -4.86 -6.40
CA SER A 235 -6.06 -5.40 -5.76
C SER A 235 -6.08 -6.93 -5.90
N ASP A 236 -6.80 -7.61 -4.99
CA ASP A 236 -7.07 -9.06 -5.07
C ASP A 236 -8.05 -9.43 -6.21
N GLY A 237 -8.65 -8.44 -6.87
CA GLY A 237 -9.61 -8.65 -7.96
C GLY A 237 -10.99 -9.14 -7.51
N ASP A 238 -11.25 -9.23 -6.22
CA ASP A 238 -12.55 -9.59 -5.63
C ASP A 238 -13.06 -8.42 -4.77
N ASP A 239 -14.17 -7.83 -5.21
CA ASP A 239 -14.82 -6.72 -4.50
C ASP A 239 -15.79 -7.23 -3.46
N VAL A 240 -15.63 -6.79 -2.24
CA VAL A 240 -16.42 -7.30 -1.12
C VAL A 240 -17.22 -6.22 -0.41
N SER A 241 -18.39 -6.59 0.08
CA SER A 241 -19.13 -5.76 1.02
C SER A 241 -18.54 -5.87 2.42
N LEU A 242 -18.75 -4.85 3.25
CA LEU A 242 -18.33 -4.91 4.65
C LEU A 242 -18.92 -6.13 5.40
N PRO A 243 -20.21 -6.50 5.21
CA PRO A 243 -20.74 -7.75 5.79
C PRO A 243 -20.00 -9.00 5.32
N ARG A 244 -19.66 -9.12 4.03
CA ARG A 244 -18.91 -10.28 3.50
C ARG A 244 -17.51 -10.34 4.11
N LEU A 245 -16.82 -9.20 4.18
CA LEU A 245 -15.49 -9.10 4.80
C LEU A 245 -15.52 -9.56 6.28
N LEU A 246 -16.51 -9.06 7.05
CA LEU A 246 -16.64 -9.42 8.46
C LEU A 246 -16.97 -10.91 8.65
N ARG A 247 -17.82 -11.51 7.79
CA ARG A 247 -18.07 -12.96 7.82
C ARG A 247 -16.82 -13.76 7.46
N GLY A 248 -16.07 -13.32 6.44
CA GLY A 248 -14.79 -13.94 6.07
C GLY A 248 -13.78 -13.91 7.22
N LEU A 249 -13.65 -12.75 7.90
CA LEU A 249 -12.83 -12.65 9.12
C LEU A 249 -13.33 -13.56 10.24
N GLY A 250 -14.67 -13.65 10.40
CA GLY A 250 -15.26 -14.56 11.38
C GLY A 250 -14.92 -16.01 11.11
N HIS A 251 -15.00 -16.43 9.85
CA HIS A 251 -14.60 -17.78 9.44
C HIS A 251 -13.11 -18.03 9.70
N ALA A 252 -12.25 -17.10 9.28
CA ALA A 252 -10.80 -17.19 9.46
C ALA A 252 -10.36 -17.21 10.94
N LEU A 253 -11.08 -16.50 11.83
CA LEU A 253 -10.83 -16.45 13.26
C LEU A 253 -11.53 -17.57 14.06
N GLY A 254 -12.32 -18.45 13.40
CA GLY A 254 -13.12 -19.48 14.08
C GLY A 254 -14.21 -18.90 14.99
N ARG A 255 -14.74 -17.71 14.70
CA ARG A 255 -15.74 -17.00 15.50
C ARG A 255 -16.94 -16.58 14.66
N PRO A 256 -18.18 -17.01 14.99
CA PRO A 256 -19.38 -16.58 14.28
C PRO A 256 -19.60 -15.06 14.46
N VAL A 257 -19.84 -14.35 13.35
CA VAL A 257 -20.12 -12.91 13.37
C VAL A 257 -21.62 -12.66 13.43
N ARG A 258 -22.06 -11.85 14.40
CA ARG A 258 -23.45 -11.43 14.55
C ARG A 258 -23.62 -10.06 13.88
N LEU A 259 -24.19 -10.02 12.67
CA LEU A 259 -24.47 -8.78 11.94
C LEU A 259 -25.93 -8.37 12.12
N VAL A 260 -26.15 -7.21 12.73
CA VAL A 260 -27.47 -6.63 12.91
C VAL A 260 -27.77 -5.72 11.70
N PRO A 261 -28.91 -5.87 11.01
CA PRO A 261 -29.25 -5.04 9.86
C PRO A 261 -29.75 -3.65 10.30
N VAL A 262 -28.82 -2.70 10.44
CA VAL A 262 -29.15 -1.30 10.74
C VAL A 262 -29.10 -0.50 9.43
N PRO A 263 -30.12 0.32 9.12
CA PRO A 263 -30.13 1.14 7.91
C PRO A 263 -28.91 2.07 7.83
N VAL A 264 -28.33 2.20 6.64
CA VAL A 264 -27.12 3.02 6.41
C VAL A 264 -27.33 4.48 6.82
N VAL A 265 -28.53 5.03 6.64
CA VAL A 265 -28.88 6.39 7.04
C VAL A 265 -28.74 6.58 8.56
N ALA A 266 -29.21 5.61 9.35
CA ALA A 266 -29.08 5.64 10.82
C ALA A 266 -27.61 5.57 11.26
N LEU A 267 -26.79 4.74 10.58
CA LEU A 267 -25.34 4.66 10.86
C LEU A 267 -24.62 5.98 10.54
N LYS A 268 -24.94 6.61 9.41
CA LYS A 268 -24.35 7.91 9.03
C LYS A 268 -24.76 8.99 10.03
N PHE A 269 -26.01 9.04 10.44
CA PHE A 269 -26.50 9.99 11.42
C PHE A 269 -25.80 9.82 12.79
N ALA A 270 -25.74 8.59 13.30
CA ALA A 270 -25.03 8.28 14.54
C ALA A 270 -23.54 8.64 14.50
N ALA A 271 -22.86 8.34 13.38
CA ALA A 271 -21.46 8.70 13.19
C ALA A 271 -21.24 10.21 13.13
N GLY A 272 -22.17 10.96 12.52
CA GLY A 272 -22.15 12.42 12.50
C GLY A 272 -22.28 13.03 13.90
N MET A 273 -23.16 12.47 14.75
CA MET A 273 -23.35 12.95 16.13
C MET A 273 -22.10 12.78 17.01
N VAL A 274 -21.27 11.76 16.75
CA VAL A 274 -20.01 11.52 17.50
C VAL A 274 -18.76 12.07 16.77
N GLY A 275 -18.95 12.95 15.77
CA GLY A 275 -17.82 13.57 15.04
C GLY A 275 -16.98 12.60 14.19
N ARG A 276 -17.53 11.42 13.83
CA ARG A 276 -16.83 10.37 13.05
C ARG A 276 -17.42 10.18 11.65
N GLY A 277 -17.90 11.25 11.04
CA GLY A 277 -18.49 11.22 9.69
C GLY A 277 -17.53 10.65 8.62
N ASP A 278 -16.25 11.03 8.66
CA ASP A 278 -15.23 10.54 7.73
C ASP A 278 -14.99 9.04 7.85
N LEU A 279 -15.00 8.50 9.07
CA LEU A 279 -14.88 7.06 9.30
C LEU A 279 -16.10 6.32 8.72
N ALA A 280 -17.29 6.87 8.88
CA ALA A 280 -18.51 6.31 8.31
C ALA A 280 -18.44 6.30 6.77
N LEU A 281 -18.01 7.38 6.13
CA LEU A 281 -17.83 7.44 4.68
C LEU A 281 -16.85 6.37 4.19
N ARG A 282 -15.72 6.19 4.88
CA ARG A 282 -14.71 5.17 4.55
C ARG A 282 -15.20 3.75 4.74
N LEU A 283 -16.05 3.48 5.73
CA LEU A 283 -16.58 2.13 5.99
C LEU A 283 -17.80 1.79 5.12
N LEU A 284 -18.66 2.78 4.87
CA LEU A 284 -19.93 2.59 4.18
C LEU A 284 -19.86 2.86 2.67
N GLY A 285 -18.83 3.58 2.21
CA GLY A 285 -18.63 3.90 0.80
C GLY A 285 -18.09 2.74 -0.02
N SER A 286 -18.34 2.78 -1.33
CA SER A 286 -17.76 1.86 -2.31
C SER A 286 -16.48 2.42 -2.91
N LEU A 287 -15.50 1.55 -3.12
CA LEU A 287 -14.29 1.83 -3.88
C LEU A 287 -13.89 0.56 -4.64
N GLN A 288 -14.25 0.51 -5.90
CA GLN A 288 -13.94 -0.60 -6.79
C GLN A 288 -12.85 -0.18 -7.77
N VAL A 289 -11.93 -1.08 -8.08
CA VAL A 289 -10.84 -0.85 -9.03
C VAL A 289 -10.78 -1.94 -10.07
N ASP A 290 -10.26 -1.60 -11.24
CA ASP A 290 -10.01 -2.54 -12.33
C ASP A 290 -8.51 -2.83 -12.43
N ILE A 291 -8.17 -4.10 -12.42
CA ILE A 291 -6.78 -4.60 -12.55
C ILE A 291 -6.50 -5.32 -13.86
N ARG A 292 -7.37 -5.20 -14.87
CA ARG A 292 -7.17 -5.86 -16.18
C ARG A 292 -5.85 -5.49 -16.81
N LYS A 293 -5.41 -4.23 -16.68
CA LYS A 293 -4.10 -3.78 -17.16
C LYS A 293 -2.93 -4.62 -16.64
N ASN A 294 -2.99 -5.08 -15.40
CA ASN A 294 -1.95 -5.94 -14.82
C ASN A 294 -1.87 -7.29 -15.55
N ARG A 295 -3.03 -7.88 -15.87
CA ARG A 295 -3.11 -9.12 -16.64
C ARG A 295 -2.64 -8.93 -18.08
N ASP A 296 -3.13 -7.86 -18.71
CA ASP A 296 -2.90 -7.62 -20.14
C ASP A 296 -1.43 -7.28 -20.45
N LEU A 297 -0.76 -6.51 -19.57
CA LEU A 297 0.63 -6.11 -19.77
C LEU A 297 1.65 -7.02 -19.08
N LEU A 298 1.33 -7.55 -17.91
CA LEU A 298 2.27 -8.31 -17.10
C LEU A 298 1.95 -9.81 -17.05
N ALA A 299 0.86 -10.26 -17.65
CA ALA A 299 0.28 -11.60 -17.44
C ALA A 299 0.06 -11.92 -15.96
N TRP A 300 -0.07 -10.89 -15.10
CA TRP A 300 -0.19 -11.03 -13.67
C TRP A 300 -1.64 -11.12 -13.21
N THR A 301 -1.90 -12.10 -12.37
CA THR A 301 -3.14 -12.24 -11.59
C THR A 301 -2.79 -12.45 -10.13
N PRO A 302 -3.61 -11.96 -9.18
CA PRO A 302 -3.35 -12.17 -7.75
C PRO A 302 -3.19 -13.66 -7.41
N PRO A 303 -2.06 -14.08 -6.84
CA PRO A 303 -1.83 -15.50 -6.51
C PRO A 303 -2.70 -16.03 -5.38
N LEU A 304 -3.13 -15.16 -4.46
CA LEU A 304 -4.01 -15.53 -3.36
C LEU A 304 -5.41 -14.97 -3.54
N THR A 305 -6.41 -15.78 -3.21
CA THR A 305 -7.80 -15.32 -3.08
C THR A 305 -7.96 -14.49 -1.80
N LEU A 306 -9.04 -13.69 -1.71
CA LEU A 306 -9.38 -12.95 -0.50
C LEU A 306 -9.45 -13.87 0.73
N ASP A 307 -10.13 -15.01 0.63
CA ASP A 307 -10.31 -15.93 1.76
C ASP A 307 -8.97 -16.51 2.25
N GLN A 308 -8.04 -16.82 1.34
CA GLN A 308 -6.68 -17.24 1.71
C GLN A 308 -5.91 -16.11 2.41
N GLY A 309 -5.97 -14.89 1.89
CA GLY A 309 -5.35 -13.72 2.51
C GLY A 309 -5.93 -13.44 3.91
N LEU A 310 -7.25 -13.57 4.09
CA LEU A 310 -7.90 -13.43 5.40
C LEU A 310 -7.45 -14.50 6.38
N GLN A 311 -7.29 -15.76 5.94
CA GLN A 311 -6.80 -16.86 6.78
C GLN A 311 -5.36 -16.60 7.27
N ILE A 312 -4.46 -16.17 6.37
CA ILE A 312 -3.07 -15.82 6.71
C ILE A 312 -3.05 -14.68 7.74
N THR A 313 -3.86 -13.63 7.48
CA THR A 313 -3.98 -12.47 8.38
C THR A 313 -4.49 -12.84 9.75
N ALA A 314 -5.55 -13.67 9.81
CA ALA A 314 -6.16 -14.12 11.06
C ALA A 314 -5.20 -15.02 11.88
N ARG A 315 -4.45 -15.90 11.21
CA ARG A 315 -3.43 -16.74 11.87
C ARG A 315 -2.39 -15.87 12.55
N SER A 316 -1.81 -14.92 11.83
CA SER A 316 -0.82 -13.98 12.38
C SER A 316 -1.39 -13.16 13.56
N PHE A 317 -2.65 -12.71 13.45
CA PHE A 317 -3.32 -11.99 14.53
C PHE A 317 -3.49 -12.84 15.79
N LEU A 318 -3.77 -14.14 15.67
CA LEU A 318 -3.91 -15.06 16.80
C LEU A 318 -2.55 -15.39 17.45
N GLU A 319 -1.48 -15.52 16.65
CA GLU A 319 -0.12 -15.83 17.12
C GLU A 319 0.51 -14.66 17.90
N HIS A 320 0.20 -13.43 17.57
CA HIS A 320 0.80 -12.24 18.21
C HIS A 320 -0.07 -11.64 19.33
N ARG A 321 -0.90 -12.43 19.96
CA ARG A 321 -1.86 -12.04 21.01
C ARG A 321 -1.33 -12.18 22.44
N TYR A 322 -0.03 -12.07 22.65
CA TYR A 322 0.56 -12.13 23.98
C TYR A 322 1.02 -10.77 24.47
#